data_6d03ef16a3055e6f69f8ba736c9d254d
#
_entry.id   6d03ef16a3055e6f69f8ba736c9d254d
#
_cell.length_a   1.000
_cell.length_b   1.000
_cell.length_c   1.000
_cell.angle_alpha   90.00
_cell.angle_beta   90.00
_cell.angle_gamma   90.00
#
_symmetry.space_group_name_H-M   'P 1'
#
loop_
_entity.id
_entity.type
_entity.pdbx_description
1 polymer ?
#
loop_
_entity_poly.entity_id
_entity_poly.type
_entity_poly.pdbx_seq_one_letter_code
_entity_poly.pdbx_strand_id
1 'polypeptide(L)' 'MTRGVGGHSPANVQKYLHGVNYPADKKDLVETARRNDAPDEVMETIKALPEDHYGGPQDVMKGYGEIE' A
#
# COMPACT_ATOMS: atom_id res chain seq x y z
N MET A 1 -15.85 0.06 14.45
CA MET A 1 -15.00 -0.38 14.11
C MET A 1 -13.83 0.32 14.02
N THR A 2 -12.91 -0.03 14.28
CA THR A 2 -11.73 0.67 14.32
C THR A 2 -10.85 0.30 13.23
N ARG A 3 -11.43 0.14 12.10
CA ARG A 3 -10.67 -0.15 11.00
C ARG A 3 -9.70 0.89 10.77
N GLY A 4 -8.57 0.62 10.31
CA GLY A 4 -7.54 1.60 10.04
C GLY A 4 -6.62 1.88 11.19
N VAL A 5 -6.92 1.37 12.33
CA VAL A 5 -6.06 1.54 13.47
C VAL A 5 -4.79 0.74 13.27
N GLY A 6 -3.71 1.18 13.83
CA GLY A 6 -2.46 0.50 13.73
C GLY A 6 -1.84 0.72 12.37
N GLY A 7 -1.52 -0.32 11.66
CA GLY A 7 -0.85 -0.22 10.40
C GLY A 7 -1.74 0.04 9.21
N HIS A 8 -3.04 0.23 9.45
CA HIS A 8 -3.97 0.25 8.32
C HIS A 8 -4.39 1.63 7.87
N SER A 9 -3.77 2.68 8.33
CA SER A 9 -4.14 4.01 7.86
C SER A 9 -3.54 4.26 6.48
N PRO A 10 -4.19 5.08 5.65
CA PRO A 10 -3.63 5.43 4.35
C PRO A 10 -2.24 6.06 4.46
N ALA A 11 -2.04 6.88 5.47
CA ALA A 11 -0.73 7.52 5.66
C ALA A 11 0.35 6.48 5.92
N ASN A 12 0.05 5.43 6.67
CA ASN A 12 1.01 4.38 6.92
C ASN A 12 1.34 3.60 5.66
N VAL A 13 0.34 3.33 4.85
CA VAL A 13 0.58 2.62 3.59
C VAL A 13 1.54 3.45 2.72
N GLN A 14 1.27 4.73 2.57
CA GLN A 14 2.14 5.59 1.76
C GLN A 14 3.54 5.68 2.35
N LYS A 15 3.64 5.73 3.65
CA LYS A 15 4.94 5.83 4.32
C LYS A 15 5.86 4.68 3.91
N TYR A 16 5.32 3.48 3.83
CA TYR A 16 6.14 2.33 3.50
C TYR A 16 6.30 2.11 2.01
N LEU A 17 5.65 2.93 1.18
CA LEU A 17 5.85 2.87 -0.25
C LEU A 17 6.81 3.96 -0.74
N HIS A 18 7.40 4.70 0.18
CA HIS A 18 8.34 5.73 -0.18
C HIS A 18 9.50 5.11 -0.94
N GLY A 19 9.88 5.74 -2.02
CA GLY A 19 10.95 5.24 -2.86
C GLY A 19 10.50 4.40 -4.05
N VAL A 20 9.22 4.04 -4.12
CA VAL A 20 8.75 3.27 -5.26
C VAL A 20 8.68 4.17 -6.48
N ASN A 21 8.99 3.61 -7.64
CA ASN A 21 8.94 4.34 -8.89
C ASN A 21 7.63 4.07 -9.60
N TYR A 22 6.83 5.11 -9.78
CA TYR A 22 5.59 4.96 -10.51
C TYR A 22 5.82 5.24 -12.00
N PRO A 23 5.08 4.62 -12.89
CA PRO A 23 4.06 3.61 -12.58
C PRO A 23 4.69 2.33 -12.04
N ALA A 24 3.98 1.65 -11.18
CA ALA A 24 4.50 0.47 -10.51
C ALA A 24 3.46 -0.63 -10.49
N ASP A 25 3.93 -1.87 -10.47
CA ASP A 25 3.05 -3.01 -10.32
C ASP A 25 2.85 -3.29 -8.84
N LYS A 26 1.80 -4.04 -8.52
CA LYS A 26 1.58 -4.44 -7.14
C LYS A 26 2.82 -5.14 -6.58
N LYS A 27 3.49 -5.94 -7.39
CA LYS A 27 4.70 -6.62 -6.96
C LYS A 27 5.76 -5.63 -6.52
N ASP A 28 5.89 -4.53 -7.27
CA ASP A 28 6.85 -3.50 -6.90
C ASP A 28 6.48 -2.84 -5.59
N LEU A 29 5.18 -2.64 -5.37
CA LEU A 29 4.72 -2.06 -4.12
C LEU A 29 5.06 -2.97 -2.95
N VAL A 30 4.81 -4.26 -3.12
CA VAL A 30 5.09 -5.24 -2.06
C VAL A 30 6.58 -5.27 -1.75
N GLU A 31 7.41 -5.27 -2.78
CA GLU A 31 8.85 -5.33 -2.56
C GLU A 31 9.38 -4.06 -1.92
N THR A 32 8.84 -2.91 -2.32
CA THR A 32 9.26 -1.66 -1.74
C THR A 32 8.88 -1.60 -0.26
N ALA A 33 7.66 -2.03 0.05
CA ALA A 33 7.21 -2.03 1.45
C ALA A 33 8.05 -2.97 2.29
N ARG A 34 8.40 -4.13 1.73
CA ARG A 34 9.24 -5.06 2.46
C ARG A 34 10.61 -4.47 2.74
N ARG A 35 11.18 -3.78 1.75
CA ARG A 35 12.47 -3.14 1.88
C ARG A 35 12.43 -2.05 2.93
N ASN A 36 11.27 -1.42 3.10
CA ASN A 36 11.08 -0.37 4.09
C ASN A 36 10.61 -0.92 5.44
N ASP A 37 10.66 -2.24 5.61
CA ASP A 37 10.31 -2.89 6.90
C ASP A 37 8.87 -2.66 7.30
N ALA A 38 7.97 -2.72 6.35
CA ALA A 38 6.55 -2.55 6.66
C ALA A 38 6.06 -3.68 7.57
N PRO A 39 5.22 -3.36 8.54
CA PRO A 39 4.66 -4.41 9.39
C PRO A 39 3.68 -5.28 8.59
N ASP A 40 3.35 -6.43 9.15
CA ASP A 40 2.51 -7.41 8.46
C ASP A 40 1.18 -6.80 8.04
N GLU A 41 0.58 -5.95 8.87
CA GLU A 41 -0.70 -5.34 8.52
C GLU A 41 -0.60 -4.51 7.25
N VAL A 42 0.50 -3.76 7.11
CA VAL A 42 0.69 -2.95 5.92
C VAL A 42 0.93 -3.85 4.72
N MET A 43 1.74 -4.89 4.90
CA MET A 43 2.00 -5.83 3.80
C MET A 43 0.71 -6.49 3.34
N GLU A 44 -0.14 -6.92 4.27
CA GLU A 44 -1.41 -7.53 3.92
C GLU A 44 -2.31 -6.56 3.16
N THR A 45 -2.34 -5.32 3.59
CA THR A 45 -3.14 -4.31 2.93
C THR A 45 -2.68 -4.11 1.50
N ILE A 46 -1.37 -4.01 1.29
CA ILE A 46 -0.83 -3.81 -0.05
C ILE A 46 -1.14 -5.01 -0.94
N LYS A 47 -1.00 -6.21 -0.40
CA LYS A 47 -1.30 -7.42 -1.16
C LYS A 47 -2.78 -7.52 -1.52
N ALA A 48 -3.64 -6.91 -0.72
CA ALA A 48 -5.08 -6.95 -0.94
C ALA A 48 -5.57 -5.89 -1.91
N LEU A 49 -4.71 -4.98 -2.35
CA LEU A 49 -5.13 -3.94 -3.28
C LEU A 49 -5.70 -4.58 -4.55
N PRO A 50 -6.75 -3.98 -5.12
CA PRO A 50 -7.48 -4.64 -6.20
C PRO A 50 -6.82 -4.60 -7.57
N GLU A 51 -5.92 -3.67 -7.81
CA GLU A 51 -5.31 -3.53 -9.12
C GLU A 51 -3.92 -4.12 -9.15
N ASP A 52 -3.45 -4.47 -10.34
CA ASP A 52 -2.09 -4.94 -10.50
C ASP A 52 -1.12 -3.85 -10.86
N HIS A 53 -1.61 -2.72 -11.37
CA HIS A 53 -0.77 -1.61 -11.78
C HIS A 53 -1.24 -0.33 -11.13
N TYR A 54 -0.32 0.50 -10.74
CA TYR A 54 -0.62 1.76 -10.08
C TYR A 54 0.20 2.87 -10.73
N GLY A 55 -0.49 3.89 -11.24
CA GLY A 55 0.16 4.98 -11.95
C GLY A 55 0.74 6.05 -11.05
N GLY A 56 0.33 6.07 -9.80
CA GLY A 56 0.82 7.05 -8.86
C GLY A 56 0.29 6.78 -7.48
N PRO A 57 0.72 7.56 -6.48
CA PRO A 57 0.26 7.33 -5.11
C PRO A 57 -1.25 7.47 -4.95
N GLN A 58 -1.88 8.34 -5.72
CA GLN A 58 -3.32 8.49 -5.59
C GLN A 58 -4.06 7.25 -6.06
N ASP A 59 -3.50 6.50 -7.00
CA ASP A 59 -4.11 5.25 -7.43
C ASP A 59 -4.05 4.21 -6.32
N VAL A 60 -2.96 4.21 -5.55
CA VAL A 60 -2.85 3.32 -4.41
C VAL A 60 -3.91 3.67 -3.37
N MET A 61 -4.11 4.95 -3.11
CA MET A 61 -5.10 5.37 -2.13
C MET A 61 -6.51 5.03 -2.60
N LYS A 62 -6.76 5.16 -3.89
CA LYS A 62 -8.05 4.79 -4.43
C LYS A 62 -8.31 3.30 -4.22
N GLY A 63 -7.32 2.47 -4.51
CA GLY A 63 -7.46 1.04 -4.28
C GLY A 63 -7.64 0.71 -2.82
N TYR A 64 -6.92 1.41 -1.95
CA TYR A 64 -7.06 1.22 -0.52
C TYR A 64 -8.50 1.51 -0.09
N GLY A 65 -9.09 2.57 -0.62
CA GLY A 65 -10.47 2.91 -0.28
C GLY A 65 -11.46 1.86 -0.72
N GLU A 66 -11.13 1.12 -1.78
CA GLU A 66 -12.03 0.08 -2.27
C GLU A 66 -12.05 -1.15 -1.38
N ILE A 67 -10.99 -1.39 -0.64
CA ILE A 67 -10.94 -2.55 0.24
C ILE A 67 -11.21 -2.19 1.68
N GLU A 68 -11.40 -0.92 1.97
CA GLU A 68 -11.79 -0.50 3.29
C GLU A 68 -13.26 -0.74 3.49
#